data_5bcb91dfe4480ff0e043e00fcca5337e
#
_entry.id   5bcb91dfe4480ff0e043e00fcca5337e
#
_cell.length_a   1.000
_cell.length_b   1.000
_cell.length_c   1.000
_cell.angle_alpha   90.00
_cell.angle_beta   90.00
_cell.angle_gamma   90.00
#
_symmetry.space_group_name_H-M   'P 1'
#
loop_
_entity.id
_entity.type
_entity.pdbx_description
1 polymer ?
#
loop_
_entity_poly.entity_id
_entity_poly.type
_entity_poly.pdbx_seq_one_letter_code
_entity_poly.pdbx_strand_id
1 'polypeptide(L)'
;MLHIFASYPTFLVFVAIVVAIAVTMVLMPAWIKFLKSSHIGQQVRADGPESHLVKQGTPTMGGVIMLVSVILTALVVGHPTPETFALLIATVLTGCLGLIDDAEKVVKERSLGLTPKAKLVGQFVIATVFGLVAVNVMGIAPTIEIPFVYTFDLGVLTTHFGSVEVPWLYILFVDILLMGMCNAVNLTDGLDGLAAGTVMIVMIVMAAIAYRSDMLDSAIFAAALAGACVGFLWFNSFPADIFMGDTGSLALGMALGCLAVFTKSEFIVLVIGGLFVAEALSVMIQVFYYKKTKKRIFLMAPLHHHFEKKGWSETKVVVRFWIVSGMLAACGFVLYFATTLGA
;
A
#
# COMPACT_ATOMS: atom_id res chain seq x y z
N MET A 1 -23.90 -5.64 -16.33
CA MET A 1 -23.48 -6.40 -17.52
C MET A 1 -22.60 -7.60 -17.19
N LEU A 2 -21.81 -7.59 -16.14
CA LEU A 2 -20.93 -8.70 -15.73
C LEU A 2 -21.62 -9.80 -14.91
N HIS A 3 -22.91 -9.65 -14.56
CA HIS A 3 -23.68 -10.69 -13.86
C HIS A 3 -23.74 -12.05 -14.58
N ILE A 4 -23.54 -12.07 -15.91
CA ILE A 4 -23.46 -13.30 -16.69
C ILE A 4 -22.26 -14.16 -16.27
N PHE A 5 -21.21 -13.55 -15.72
CA PHE A 5 -19.99 -14.21 -15.30
C PHE A 5 -19.92 -14.47 -13.79
N ALA A 6 -20.98 -14.20 -13.02
CA ALA A 6 -21.04 -14.47 -11.58
C ALA A 6 -20.74 -15.95 -11.22
N SER A 7 -21.01 -16.87 -12.18
CA SER A 7 -20.69 -18.31 -12.05
C SER A 7 -19.18 -18.61 -12.21
N TYR A 8 -18.36 -17.62 -12.57
CA TYR A 8 -16.93 -17.79 -12.80
C TYR A 8 -16.12 -16.75 -11.99
N PRO A 9 -16.04 -16.88 -10.67
CA PRO A 9 -15.43 -15.87 -9.82
C PRO A 9 -13.96 -15.60 -10.11
N THR A 10 -13.19 -16.61 -10.49
CA THR A 10 -11.79 -16.44 -10.93
C THR A 10 -11.69 -15.54 -12.17
N PHE A 11 -12.64 -15.65 -13.11
CA PHE A 11 -12.68 -14.79 -14.29
C PHE A 11 -12.85 -13.32 -13.89
N LEU A 12 -13.68 -13.00 -12.90
CA LEU A 12 -13.89 -11.62 -12.43
C LEU A 12 -12.61 -11.03 -11.84
N VAL A 13 -11.81 -11.81 -11.12
CA VAL A 13 -10.51 -11.36 -10.58
C VAL A 13 -9.56 -10.98 -11.73
N PHE A 14 -9.46 -11.79 -12.78
CA PHE A 14 -8.62 -11.45 -13.94
C PHE A 14 -9.17 -10.26 -14.73
N VAL A 15 -10.50 -10.16 -14.89
CA VAL A 15 -11.13 -9.00 -15.53
C VAL A 15 -10.82 -7.72 -14.75
N ALA A 16 -10.82 -7.76 -13.41
CA ALA A 16 -10.46 -6.61 -12.59
C ALA A 16 -9.03 -6.12 -12.87
N ILE A 17 -8.06 -7.03 -13.00
CA ILE A 17 -6.69 -6.66 -13.39
C ILE A 17 -6.69 -5.94 -14.74
N VAL A 18 -7.32 -6.55 -15.77
CA VAL A 18 -7.30 -6.02 -17.14
C VAL A 18 -8.02 -4.66 -17.21
N VAL A 19 -9.17 -4.53 -16.56
CA VAL A 19 -9.93 -3.26 -16.52
C VAL A 19 -9.11 -2.18 -15.83
N ALA A 20 -8.50 -2.48 -14.68
CA ALA A 20 -7.69 -1.50 -13.96
C ALA A 20 -6.45 -1.07 -14.76
N ILE A 21 -5.77 -1.99 -15.45
CA ILE A 21 -4.68 -1.66 -16.38
C ILE A 21 -5.20 -0.69 -17.46
N ALA A 22 -6.28 -1.06 -18.14
CA ALA A 22 -6.82 -0.28 -19.24
C ALA A 22 -7.24 1.13 -18.80
N VAL A 23 -7.98 1.26 -17.69
CA VAL A 23 -8.40 2.55 -17.15
C VAL A 23 -7.18 3.41 -16.79
N THR A 24 -6.19 2.84 -16.11
CA THR A 24 -4.98 3.59 -15.74
C THR A 24 -4.22 4.06 -16.98
N MET A 25 -3.99 3.18 -17.95
CA MET A 25 -3.26 3.52 -19.18
C MET A 25 -3.97 4.55 -20.04
N VAL A 26 -5.30 4.52 -20.08
CA VAL A 26 -6.09 5.50 -20.87
C VAL A 26 -6.12 6.88 -20.21
N LEU A 27 -6.26 6.93 -18.88
CA LEU A 27 -6.40 8.21 -18.15
C LEU A 27 -5.05 8.89 -17.86
N MET A 28 -3.98 8.13 -17.68
CA MET A 28 -2.68 8.65 -17.25
C MET A 28 -2.06 9.68 -18.20
N PRO A 29 -2.09 9.51 -19.55
CA PRO A 29 -1.50 10.51 -20.46
C PRO A 29 -2.19 11.88 -20.38
N ALA A 30 -3.51 11.91 -20.22
CA ALA A 30 -4.26 13.16 -20.05
C ALA A 30 -3.90 13.84 -18.73
N TRP A 31 -3.74 13.05 -17.66
CA TRP A 31 -3.33 13.53 -16.34
C TRP A 31 -1.90 14.11 -16.36
N ILE A 32 -0.94 13.39 -16.96
CA ILE A 32 0.44 13.88 -17.12
C ILE A 32 0.45 15.21 -17.88
N LYS A 33 -0.32 15.31 -18.97
CA LYS A 33 -0.44 16.54 -19.75
C LYS A 33 -0.99 17.70 -18.92
N PHE A 34 -2.04 17.44 -18.14
CA PHE A 34 -2.63 18.43 -17.23
C PHE A 34 -1.61 18.90 -16.18
N LEU A 35 -0.91 17.99 -15.50
CA LEU A 35 0.09 18.33 -14.50
C LEU A 35 1.25 19.17 -15.09
N LYS A 36 1.75 18.77 -16.26
CA LYS A 36 2.81 19.53 -16.98
C LYS A 36 2.34 20.94 -17.35
N SER A 37 1.11 21.10 -17.84
CA SER A 37 0.56 22.43 -18.19
C SER A 37 0.32 23.31 -16.96
N SER A 38 0.07 22.71 -15.80
CA SER A 38 -0.11 23.41 -14.53
C SER A 38 1.20 23.62 -13.75
N HIS A 39 2.35 23.26 -14.32
CA HIS A 39 3.69 23.33 -13.69
C HIS A 39 3.76 22.58 -12.34
N ILE A 40 2.98 21.50 -12.20
CA ILE A 40 2.95 20.65 -11.02
C ILE A 40 4.01 19.56 -11.16
N GLY A 41 5.16 19.75 -10.49
CA GLY A 41 6.28 18.82 -10.51
C GLY A 41 6.93 18.68 -9.13
N GLN A 42 7.63 17.58 -8.93
CA GLN A 42 8.27 17.27 -7.65
C GLN A 42 9.48 18.17 -7.38
N GLN A 43 9.55 18.66 -6.15
CA GLN A 43 10.74 19.32 -5.60
C GLN A 43 11.67 18.27 -4.99
N VAL A 44 12.84 18.09 -5.56
CA VAL A 44 13.83 17.11 -5.09
C VAL A 44 14.57 17.63 -3.85
N ARG A 45 14.80 16.75 -2.86
CA ARG A 45 15.57 17.10 -1.66
C ARG A 45 17.06 17.27 -2.00
N ALA A 46 17.66 18.34 -1.47
CA ALA A 46 19.08 18.64 -1.68
C ALA A 46 20.04 17.64 -0.98
N ASP A 47 19.57 16.90 0.02
CA ASP A 47 20.34 15.91 0.80
C ASP A 47 20.25 14.48 0.22
N GLY A 48 19.53 14.29 -0.90
CA GLY A 48 19.38 13.03 -1.61
C GLY A 48 20.62 12.66 -2.45
N PRO A 49 20.59 11.49 -3.15
CA PRO A 49 21.61 11.15 -4.16
C PRO A 49 21.63 12.19 -5.29
N GLU A 50 22.83 12.56 -5.77
CA GLU A 50 23.00 13.54 -6.86
C GLU A 50 22.30 13.10 -8.16
N SER A 51 22.20 11.78 -8.40
CA SER A 51 21.47 11.19 -9.52
C SER A 51 19.97 11.57 -9.55
N HIS A 52 19.40 11.96 -8.41
CA HIS A 52 17.99 12.35 -8.32
C HIS A 52 17.72 13.80 -8.71
N LEU A 53 18.74 14.65 -8.81
CA LEU A 53 18.60 16.05 -9.26
C LEU A 53 18.04 16.16 -10.69
N VAL A 54 18.33 15.17 -11.54
CA VAL A 54 17.81 15.10 -12.92
C VAL A 54 16.29 14.89 -12.95
N LYS A 55 15.70 14.38 -11.87
CA LYS A 55 14.26 14.09 -11.72
C LYS A 55 13.44 15.32 -11.31
N GLN A 56 14.08 16.47 -11.08
CA GLN A 56 13.40 17.70 -10.71
C GLN A 56 12.42 18.15 -11.80
N GLY A 57 11.19 18.47 -11.41
CA GLY A 57 10.14 18.89 -12.33
C GLY A 57 9.34 17.74 -12.96
N THR A 58 9.70 16.47 -12.71
CA THR A 58 8.83 15.34 -13.10
C THR A 58 7.46 15.47 -12.40
N PRO A 59 6.33 15.36 -13.13
CA PRO A 59 5.00 15.37 -12.53
C PRO A 59 4.87 14.40 -11.36
N THR A 60 4.11 14.77 -10.35
CA THR A 60 3.76 13.92 -9.21
C THR A 60 2.26 13.73 -9.08
N MET A 61 1.76 13.01 -8.07
CA MET A 61 0.34 12.70 -7.87
C MET A 61 -0.24 11.69 -8.89
N GLY A 62 0.56 10.79 -9.44
CA GLY A 62 0.09 9.67 -10.28
C GLY A 62 -0.89 8.75 -9.55
N GLY A 63 -0.78 8.70 -8.23
CA GLY A 63 -1.70 7.97 -7.34
C GLY A 63 -3.17 8.35 -7.52
N VAL A 64 -3.49 9.58 -7.96
CA VAL A 64 -4.87 10.00 -8.23
C VAL A 64 -5.52 9.11 -9.29
N ILE A 65 -4.85 8.90 -10.41
CA ILE A 65 -5.37 8.05 -11.49
C ILE A 65 -5.44 6.58 -11.09
N MET A 66 -4.46 6.11 -10.30
CA MET A 66 -4.50 4.75 -9.74
C MET A 66 -5.75 4.56 -8.87
N LEU A 67 -6.06 5.49 -7.97
CA LEU A 67 -7.25 5.43 -7.12
C LEU A 67 -8.55 5.49 -7.92
N VAL A 68 -8.64 6.38 -8.91
CA VAL A 68 -9.79 6.44 -9.82
C VAL A 68 -9.98 5.10 -10.54
N SER A 69 -8.90 4.51 -11.02
CA SER A 69 -8.94 3.20 -11.68
C SER A 69 -9.44 2.10 -10.75
N VAL A 70 -8.94 2.06 -9.50
CA VAL A 70 -9.37 1.08 -8.49
C VAL A 70 -10.84 1.24 -8.14
N ILE A 71 -11.31 2.49 -7.91
CA ILE A 71 -12.72 2.77 -7.60
C ILE A 71 -13.62 2.29 -8.74
N LEU A 72 -13.32 2.71 -9.98
CA LEU A 72 -14.13 2.34 -11.14
C LEU A 72 -14.14 0.81 -11.34
N THR A 73 -13.00 0.17 -11.21
CA THR A 73 -12.89 -1.28 -11.37
C THR A 73 -13.64 -2.03 -10.29
N ALA A 74 -13.47 -1.67 -9.02
CA ALA A 74 -14.13 -2.35 -7.91
C ALA A 74 -15.66 -2.20 -7.98
N LEU A 75 -16.17 -1.05 -8.40
CA LEU A 75 -17.62 -0.81 -8.52
C LEU A 75 -18.25 -1.41 -9.78
N VAL A 76 -17.47 -1.58 -10.87
CA VAL A 76 -17.99 -2.13 -12.14
C VAL A 76 -17.87 -3.65 -12.20
N VAL A 77 -16.77 -4.20 -11.69
CA VAL A 77 -16.46 -5.64 -11.74
C VAL A 77 -16.95 -6.36 -10.48
N GLY A 78 -16.76 -5.74 -9.31
CA GLY A 78 -17.20 -6.28 -8.02
C GLY A 78 -18.66 -5.96 -7.71
N HIS A 79 -19.05 -6.20 -6.47
CA HIS A 79 -20.36 -5.87 -5.94
C HIS A 79 -20.25 -4.69 -4.96
N PRO A 80 -21.24 -3.81 -4.88
CA PRO A 80 -21.27 -2.70 -3.91
C PRO A 80 -21.64 -3.20 -2.51
N THR A 81 -20.82 -4.08 -1.93
CA THR A 81 -20.98 -4.64 -0.59
C THR A 81 -20.38 -3.72 0.48
N PRO A 82 -20.78 -3.84 1.76
CA PRO A 82 -20.12 -3.14 2.86
C PRO A 82 -18.61 -3.38 2.90
N GLU A 83 -18.16 -4.58 2.54
CA GLU A 83 -16.75 -4.96 2.42
C GLU A 83 -16.02 -4.07 1.39
N THR A 84 -16.56 -4.01 0.16
CA THR A 84 -16.01 -3.16 -0.91
C THR A 84 -15.93 -1.70 -0.48
N PHE A 85 -17.00 -1.17 0.14
CA PHE A 85 -17.02 0.22 0.59
C PHE A 85 -16.03 0.49 1.71
N ALA A 86 -15.87 -0.43 2.69
CA ALA A 86 -14.90 -0.25 3.76
C ALA A 86 -13.46 -0.17 3.22
N LEU A 87 -13.09 -1.06 2.29
CA LEU A 87 -11.78 -1.05 1.61
C LEU A 87 -11.56 0.23 0.80
N LEU A 88 -12.55 0.61 -0.02
CA LEU A 88 -12.46 1.82 -0.85
C LEU A 88 -12.37 3.09 0.00
N ILE A 89 -13.22 3.24 1.03
CA ILE A 89 -13.25 4.45 1.86
C ILE A 89 -11.92 4.62 2.60
N ALA A 90 -11.40 3.58 3.26
CA ALA A 90 -10.13 3.67 3.97
C ALA A 90 -8.98 4.03 3.02
N THR A 91 -8.93 3.38 1.85
CA THR A 91 -7.91 3.62 0.83
C THR A 91 -7.99 5.04 0.26
N VAL A 92 -9.19 5.49 -0.11
CA VAL A 92 -9.41 6.82 -0.71
C VAL A 92 -9.17 7.93 0.30
N LEU A 93 -9.64 7.81 1.54
CA LEU A 93 -9.39 8.82 2.58
C LEU A 93 -7.88 8.96 2.86
N THR A 94 -7.15 7.84 2.87
CA THR A 94 -5.69 7.89 3.03
C THR A 94 -5.00 8.48 1.79
N GLY A 95 -5.52 8.18 0.60
CA GLY A 95 -5.08 8.82 -0.64
C GLY A 95 -5.34 10.33 -0.64
N CYS A 96 -6.49 10.78 -0.14
CA CYS A 96 -6.80 12.21 0.03
C CYS A 96 -5.84 12.87 1.03
N LEU A 97 -5.49 12.19 2.14
CA LEU A 97 -4.46 12.68 3.06
C LEU A 97 -3.11 12.86 2.37
N GLY A 98 -2.71 11.89 1.53
CA GLY A 98 -1.52 11.98 0.70
C GLY A 98 -1.61 13.09 -0.35
N LEU A 99 -2.78 13.27 -0.96
CA LEU A 99 -3.02 14.35 -1.95
C LEU A 99 -2.87 15.74 -1.34
N ILE A 100 -3.35 15.93 -0.11
CA ILE A 100 -3.17 17.19 0.64
C ILE A 100 -1.68 17.42 0.90
N ASP A 101 -0.93 16.38 1.28
CA ASP A 101 0.52 16.45 1.48
C ASP A 101 1.26 16.82 0.19
N ASP A 102 0.94 16.16 -0.92
CA ASP A 102 1.54 16.44 -2.22
C ASP A 102 1.19 17.84 -2.73
N ALA A 103 -0.08 18.27 -2.57
CA ALA A 103 -0.52 19.61 -2.95
C ALA A 103 0.20 20.69 -2.13
N GLU A 104 0.40 20.47 -0.82
CA GLU A 104 1.13 21.40 0.04
C GLU A 104 2.59 21.56 -0.38
N LYS A 105 3.25 20.46 -0.80
CA LYS A 105 4.61 20.50 -1.35
C LYS A 105 4.70 21.36 -2.60
N VAL A 106 3.74 21.20 -3.52
CA VAL A 106 3.67 21.95 -4.78
C VAL A 106 3.39 23.44 -4.53
N VAL A 107 2.34 23.76 -3.76
CA VAL A 107 1.92 25.15 -3.50
C VAL A 107 3.00 25.95 -2.75
N LYS A 108 3.70 25.30 -1.83
CA LYS A 108 4.75 25.94 -1.04
C LYS A 108 6.16 25.84 -1.64
N GLU A 109 6.28 25.27 -2.84
CA GLU A 109 7.53 25.05 -3.56
C GLU A 109 8.65 24.48 -2.68
N ARG A 110 8.29 23.49 -1.84
CA ARG A 110 9.22 22.86 -0.90
C ARG A 110 9.05 21.34 -0.88
N SER A 111 10.09 20.63 -0.42
CA SER A 111 10.07 19.17 -0.30
C SER A 111 9.29 18.65 0.93
N LEU A 112 8.81 19.52 1.82
CA LEU A 112 8.06 19.18 3.02
C LEU A 112 6.59 19.58 2.85
N GLY A 113 5.69 18.60 2.89
CA GLY A 113 4.23 18.78 2.90
C GLY A 113 3.68 18.95 4.31
N LEU A 114 2.69 18.17 4.68
CA LEU A 114 2.10 18.11 6.01
C LEU A 114 3.14 17.79 7.09
N THR A 115 2.92 18.28 8.29
CA THR A 115 3.77 17.88 9.40
C THR A 115 3.63 16.37 9.66
N PRO A 116 4.72 15.68 10.08
CA PRO A 116 4.66 14.23 10.36
C PRO A 116 3.56 13.88 11.36
N LYS A 117 3.31 14.77 12.35
CA LYS A 117 2.24 14.58 13.34
C LYS A 117 0.85 14.61 12.69
N ALA A 118 0.57 15.59 11.83
CA ALA A 118 -0.72 15.72 11.16
C ALA A 118 -0.99 14.49 10.27
N LYS A 119 0.03 14.01 9.54
CA LYS A 119 -0.06 12.82 8.71
C LYS A 119 -0.36 11.56 9.55
N LEU A 120 0.35 11.36 10.66
CA LEU A 120 0.11 10.23 11.57
C LEU A 120 -1.27 10.29 12.24
N VAL A 121 -1.75 11.48 12.65
CA VAL A 121 -3.09 11.63 13.22
C VAL A 121 -4.17 11.30 12.20
N GLY A 122 -4.03 11.76 10.95
CA GLY A 122 -4.96 11.41 9.87
C GLY A 122 -5.01 9.90 9.63
N GLN A 123 -3.85 9.25 9.52
CA GLN A 123 -3.75 7.78 9.37
C GLN A 123 -4.38 7.05 10.56
N PHE A 124 -4.10 7.48 11.79
CA PHE A 124 -4.65 6.89 13.02
C PHE A 124 -6.18 6.93 13.02
N VAL A 125 -6.77 8.10 12.73
CA VAL A 125 -8.24 8.23 12.70
C VAL A 125 -8.86 7.29 11.64
N ILE A 126 -8.27 7.22 10.45
CA ILE A 126 -8.76 6.35 9.38
C ILE A 126 -8.63 4.87 9.79
N ALA A 127 -7.51 4.47 10.36
CA ALA A 127 -7.25 3.10 10.80
C ALA A 127 -8.20 2.68 11.94
N THR A 128 -8.37 3.54 12.96
CA THR A 128 -9.31 3.30 14.08
C THR A 128 -10.74 3.11 13.57
N VAL A 129 -11.22 4.01 12.69
CA VAL A 129 -12.57 3.90 12.11
C VAL A 129 -12.70 2.62 11.29
N PHE A 130 -11.71 2.28 10.48
CA PHE A 130 -11.70 1.02 9.73
C PHE A 130 -11.75 -0.20 10.66
N GLY A 131 -10.93 -0.23 11.73
CA GLY A 131 -10.92 -1.32 12.72
C GLY A 131 -12.28 -1.49 13.41
N LEU A 132 -12.95 -0.38 13.79
CA LEU A 132 -14.29 -0.42 14.35
C LEU A 132 -15.33 -0.94 13.34
N VAL A 133 -15.24 -0.54 12.08
CA VAL A 133 -16.10 -1.07 11.00
C VAL A 133 -15.84 -2.55 10.78
N ALA A 134 -14.58 -2.99 10.77
CA ALA A 134 -14.22 -4.40 10.62
C ALA A 134 -14.85 -5.27 11.70
N VAL A 135 -14.81 -4.85 12.96
CA VAL A 135 -15.41 -5.62 14.08
C VAL A 135 -16.93 -5.53 14.07
N ASN A 136 -17.49 -4.31 14.02
CA ASN A 136 -18.94 -4.12 14.30
C ASN A 136 -19.84 -4.31 13.07
N VAL A 137 -19.31 -4.09 11.85
CA VAL A 137 -20.10 -4.21 10.61
C VAL A 137 -19.78 -5.48 9.86
N MET A 138 -18.46 -5.81 9.79
CA MET A 138 -18.00 -6.98 9.05
C MET A 138 -17.91 -8.25 9.91
N GLY A 139 -18.05 -8.13 11.25
CA GLY A 139 -17.98 -9.26 12.17
C GLY A 139 -16.60 -9.91 12.27
N ILE A 140 -15.54 -9.16 11.96
CA ILE A 140 -14.16 -9.65 12.07
C ILE A 140 -13.85 -9.89 13.56
N ALA A 141 -13.50 -11.13 13.91
CA ALA A 141 -13.15 -11.49 15.28
C ALA A 141 -11.90 -10.70 15.75
N PRO A 142 -11.90 -10.16 16.97
CA PRO A 142 -10.77 -9.41 17.52
C PRO A 142 -9.63 -10.35 17.98
N THR A 143 -9.23 -11.27 17.12
CA THR A 143 -8.18 -12.24 17.34
C THR A 143 -7.03 -12.01 16.38
N ILE A 144 -5.84 -12.51 16.71
CA ILE A 144 -4.67 -12.52 15.84
C ILE A 144 -4.12 -13.93 15.78
N GLU A 145 -3.93 -14.42 14.56
CA GLU A 145 -3.34 -15.74 14.34
C GLU A 145 -1.85 -15.62 14.05
N ILE A 146 -1.02 -16.26 14.89
CA ILE A 146 0.38 -16.47 14.59
C ILE A 146 0.52 -17.86 13.96
N PRO A 147 0.92 -17.95 12.69
CA PRO A 147 1.01 -19.19 11.95
C PRO A 147 1.71 -20.30 12.73
N PHE A 148 1.10 -21.48 12.84
CA PHE A 148 1.59 -22.68 13.53
C PHE A 148 1.84 -22.53 15.04
N VAL A 149 1.54 -21.39 15.66
CA VAL A 149 1.83 -21.17 17.08
C VAL A 149 0.56 -21.10 17.89
N TYR A 150 -0.23 -20.04 17.72
CA TYR A 150 -1.39 -19.78 18.56
C TYR A 150 -2.27 -18.65 18.00
N THR A 151 -3.57 -18.72 18.30
CA THR A 151 -4.50 -17.62 18.07
C THR A 151 -4.70 -16.83 19.36
N PHE A 152 -4.27 -15.59 19.37
CA PHE A 152 -4.40 -14.68 20.49
C PHE A 152 -5.73 -13.94 20.41
N ASP A 153 -6.50 -13.99 21.50
CA ASP A 153 -7.70 -13.16 21.66
C ASP A 153 -7.30 -11.79 22.20
N LEU A 154 -7.46 -10.75 21.38
CA LEU A 154 -7.29 -9.36 21.76
C LEU A 154 -8.59 -8.68 22.16
N GLY A 155 -9.71 -9.41 22.15
CA GLY A 155 -11.00 -8.95 22.63
C GLY A 155 -11.15 -8.94 24.17
N VAL A 156 -10.14 -9.43 24.91
CA VAL A 156 -10.17 -9.48 26.39
C VAL A 156 -10.39 -8.12 27.04
N LEU A 157 -10.08 -7.02 26.37
CA LEU A 157 -10.34 -5.65 26.84
C LEU A 157 -11.35 -4.97 25.91
N THR A 158 -12.60 -5.42 25.97
CA THR A 158 -13.70 -4.87 25.17
C THR A 158 -14.65 -4.05 26.04
N THR A 159 -14.98 -2.85 25.58
CA THR A 159 -16.05 -2.02 26.13
C THR A 159 -17.21 -1.92 25.14
N HIS A 160 -18.44 -1.92 25.67
CA HIS A 160 -19.65 -1.80 24.88
C HIS A 160 -20.26 -0.41 25.07
N PHE A 161 -20.46 0.31 23.98
CA PHE A 161 -21.15 1.60 23.92
C PHE A 161 -22.47 1.40 23.15
N GLY A 162 -23.53 0.98 23.84
CA GLY A 162 -24.77 0.56 23.20
C GLY A 162 -24.56 -0.68 22.35
N SER A 163 -24.75 -0.57 21.05
CA SER A 163 -24.52 -1.66 20.08
C SER A 163 -23.09 -1.72 19.52
N VAL A 164 -22.23 -0.79 19.90
CA VAL A 164 -20.85 -0.72 19.39
C VAL A 164 -19.91 -1.39 20.38
N GLU A 165 -19.14 -2.35 19.87
CA GLU A 165 -18.07 -3.03 20.61
C GLU A 165 -16.72 -2.39 20.27
N VAL A 166 -15.93 -2.10 21.31
CA VAL A 166 -14.59 -1.53 21.14
C VAL A 166 -13.58 -2.45 21.83
N PRO A 167 -12.98 -3.40 21.11
CA PRO A 167 -11.88 -4.24 21.58
C PRO A 167 -10.56 -3.46 21.50
N TRP A 168 -10.23 -2.73 22.55
CA TRP A 168 -9.16 -1.74 22.57
C TRP A 168 -7.79 -2.27 22.11
N LEU A 169 -7.44 -3.49 22.54
CA LEU A 169 -6.15 -4.08 22.16
C LEU A 169 -6.10 -4.43 20.68
N TYR A 170 -7.23 -4.92 20.14
CA TYR A 170 -7.32 -5.24 18.71
C TYR A 170 -7.32 -3.98 17.86
N ILE A 171 -8.04 -2.94 18.26
CA ILE A 171 -8.03 -1.65 17.56
C ILE A 171 -6.61 -1.05 17.55
N LEU A 172 -5.93 -1.05 18.69
CA LEU A 172 -4.53 -0.58 18.77
C LEU A 172 -3.61 -1.40 17.85
N PHE A 173 -3.81 -2.70 17.77
CA PHE A 173 -3.03 -3.55 16.86
C PHE A 173 -3.32 -3.22 15.39
N VAL A 174 -4.59 -3.06 15.02
CA VAL A 174 -5.00 -2.63 13.67
C VAL A 174 -4.40 -1.27 13.32
N ASP A 175 -4.45 -0.30 14.24
CA ASP A 175 -3.84 1.01 14.05
C ASP A 175 -2.34 0.90 13.74
N ILE A 176 -1.60 0.12 14.53
CA ILE A 176 -0.16 -0.10 14.32
C ILE A 176 0.11 -0.78 12.97
N LEU A 177 -0.66 -1.80 12.62
CA LEU A 177 -0.52 -2.53 11.36
C LEU A 177 -0.78 -1.62 10.15
N LEU A 178 -1.92 -0.93 10.13
CA LEU A 178 -2.33 -0.09 9.01
C LEU A 178 -1.38 1.10 8.82
N MET A 179 -1.09 1.82 9.91
CA MET A 179 -0.15 2.94 9.88
C MET A 179 1.26 2.46 9.51
N GLY A 180 1.67 1.30 10.02
CA GLY A 180 2.95 0.67 9.69
C GLY A 180 3.07 0.38 8.20
N MET A 181 2.09 -0.29 7.61
CA MET A 181 2.06 -0.60 6.18
C MET A 181 1.98 0.65 5.32
N CYS A 182 1.15 1.62 5.71
CA CYS A 182 1.02 2.92 5.05
C CYS A 182 2.38 3.61 4.89
N ASN A 183 3.11 3.74 5.98
CA ASN A 183 4.41 4.41 5.98
C ASN A 183 5.52 3.54 5.37
N ALA A 184 5.45 2.22 5.49
CA ALA A 184 6.43 1.31 4.90
C ALA A 184 6.39 1.34 3.36
N VAL A 185 5.19 1.33 2.76
CA VAL A 185 5.04 1.49 1.30
C VAL A 185 5.49 2.88 0.86
N ASN A 186 5.12 3.93 1.60
CA ASN A 186 5.55 5.30 1.31
C ASN A 186 7.09 5.46 1.37
N LEU A 187 7.77 4.84 2.34
CA LEU A 187 9.23 4.82 2.41
C LEU A 187 9.88 4.02 1.27
N THR A 188 9.17 3.06 0.69
CA THR A 188 9.65 2.28 -0.45
C THR A 188 9.53 3.03 -1.77
N ASP A 189 8.71 4.08 -1.84
CA ASP A 189 8.49 4.92 -3.05
C ASP A 189 9.62 5.94 -3.25
N GLY A 190 10.87 5.45 -3.30
CA GLY A 190 12.06 6.27 -3.46
C GLY A 190 12.76 6.15 -4.81
N LEU A 191 12.44 5.12 -5.61
CA LEU A 191 13.02 4.86 -6.95
C LEU A 191 11.92 4.58 -7.96
N ASP A 192 12.18 4.94 -9.22
CA ASP A 192 11.24 4.76 -10.33
C ASP A 192 10.83 3.29 -10.48
N GLY A 193 9.54 3.02 -10.36
CA GLY A 193 8.96 1.68 -10.46
C GLY A 193 9.12 0.80 -9.21
N LEU A 194 9.86 1.20 -8.20
CA LEU A 194 10.12 0.35 -7.04
C LEU A 194 8.85 0.04 -6.26
N ALA A 195 8.14 1.05 -5.77
CA ALA A 195 6.94 0.86 -4.97
C ALA A 195 5.81 0.22 -5.80
N ALA A 196 5.55 0.73 -7.00
CA ALA A 196 4.48 0.21 -7.85
C ALA A 196 4.69 -1.28 -8.20
N GLY A 197 5.92 -1.69 -8.55
CA GLY A 197 6.21 -3.07 -8.90
C GLY A 197 6.19 -4.02 -7.70
N THR A 198 6.67 -3.59 -6.54
CA THR A 198 6.60 -4.40 -5.32
C THR A 198 5.17 -4.55 -4.81
N VAL A 199 4.37 -3.47 -4.82
CA VAL A 199 2.94 -3.53 -4.46
C VAL A 199 2.15 -4.40 -5.44
N MET A 200 2.39 -4.29 -6.74
CA MET A 200 1.78 -5.18 -7.75
C MET A 200 1.96 -6.66 -7.38
N ILE A 201 3.18 -7.08 -7.10
CA ILE A 201 3.51 -8.47 -6.73
C ILE A 201 2.76 -8.89 -5.47
N VAL A 202 2.78 -8.06 -4.44
CA VAL A 202 2.12 -8.31 -3.15
C VAL A 202 0.61 -8.38 -3.31
N MET A 203 -0.01 -7.48 -4.08
CA MET A 203 -1.45 -7.44 -4.30
C MET A 203 -1.97 -8.64 -5.12
N ILE A 204 -1.18 -9.19 -6.03
CA ILE A 204 -1.53 -10.46 -6.72
C ILE A 204 -1.65 -11.60 -5.70
N VAL A 205 -0.74 -11.67 -4.75
CA VAL A 205 -0.77 -12.69 -3.69
C VAL A 205 -1.93 -12.43 -2.73
N MET A 206 -2.17 -11.19 -2.34
CA MET A 206 -3.33 -10.84 -1.50
C MET A 206 -4.66 -11.13 -2.19
N ALA A 207 -4.75 -10.94 -3.51
CA ALA A 207 -5.93 -11.35 -4.28
C ALA A 207 -6.16 -12.87 -4.23
N ALA A 208 -5.08 -13.66 -4.31
CA ALA A 208 -5.17 -15.12 -4.18
C ALA A 208 -5.59 -15.57 -2.77
N ILE A 209 -5.06 -14.91 -1.72
CA ILE A 209 -5.45 -15.15 -0.33
C ILE A 209 -6.93 -14.81 -0.11
N ALA A 210 -7.37 -13.61 -0.50
CA ALA A 210 -8.75 -13.17 -0.36
C ALA A 210 -9.71 -14.10 -1.12
N TYR A 211 -9.34 -14.51 -2.35
CA TYR A 211 -10.11 -15.46 -3.13
C TYR A 211 -10.26 -16.81 -2.42
N ARG A 212 -9.19 -17.31 -1.81
CA ARG A 212 -9.22 -18.56 -1.06
C ARG A 212 -9.98 -18.47 0.26
N SER A 213 -10.07 -17.27 0.85
CA SER A 213 -10.88 -16.99 2.05
C SER A 213 -12.37 -16.77 1.73
N ASP A 214 -12.82 -17.10 0.50
CA ASP A 214 -14.18 -16.86 0.00
C ASP A 214 -14.60 -15.37 0.03
N MET A 215 -13.63 -14.44 0.03
CA MET A 215 -13.83 -13.00 0.01
C MET A 215 -13.62 -12.46 -1.41
N LEU A 216 -14.58 -12.71 -2.30
CA LEU A 216 -14.45 -12.38 -3.73
C LEU A 216 -14.27 -10.87 -3.95
N ASP A 217 -15.00 -10.02 -3.23
CA ASP A 217 -14.91 -8.57 -3.42
C ASP A 217 -13.55 -8.03 -2.96
N SER A 218 -12.99 -8.54 -1.86
CA SER A 218 -11.61 -8.26 -1.45
C SER A 218 -10.59 -8.73 -2.50
N ALA A 219 -10.84 -9.91 -3.12
CA ALA A 219 -9.97 -10.41 -4.18
C ALA A 219 -10.02 -9.52 -5.44
N ILE A 220 -11.21 -9.05 -5.84
CA ILE A 220 -11.40 -8.11 -6.95
C ILE A 220 -10.73 -6.76 -6.63
N PHE A 221 -10.87 -6.26 -5.41
CA PHE A 221 -10.23 -5.02 -4.97
C PHE A 221 -8.69 -5.13 -5.02
N ALA A 222 -8.12 -6.20 -4.49
CA ALA A 222 -6.67 -6.45 -4.55
C ALA A 222 -6.17 -6.60 -6.00
N ALA A 223 -6.95 -7.30 -6.85
CA ALA A 223 -6.67 -7.44 -8.28
C ALA A 223 -6.72 -6.09 -9.02
N ALA A 224 -7.69 -5.23 -8.69
CA ALA A 224 -7.78 -3.87 -9.23
C ALA A 224 -6.56 -3.02 -8.84
N LEU A 225 -6.09 -3.13 -7.59
CA LEU A 225 -4.86 -2.46 -7.14
C LEU A 225 -3.63 -2.97 -7.90
N ALA A 226 -3.50 -4.29 -8.06
CA ALA A 226 -2.42 -4.88 -8.86
C ALA A 226 -2.45 -4.36 -10.31
N GLY A 227 -3.63 -4.36 -10.94
CA GLY A 227 -3.81 -3.84 -12.29
C GLY A 227 -3.49 -2.36 -12.42
N ALA A 228 -3.94 -1.53 -11.45
CA ALA A 228 -3.61 -0.10 -11.43
C ALA A 228 -2.09 0.13 -11.32
N CYS A 229 -1.39 -0.67 -10.50
CA CYS A 229 0.07 -0.63 -10.41
C CYS A 229 0.74 -1.01 -11.73
N VAL A 230 0.26 -2.06 -12.44
CA VAL A 230 0.78 -2.44 -13.76
C VAL A 230 0.61 -1.31 -14.77
N GLY A 231 -0.60 -0.73 -14.86
CA GLY A 231 -0.87 0.38 -15.77
C GLY A 231 -0.04 1.62 -15.44
N PHE A 232 0.20 1.87 -14.15
CA PHE A 232 1.05 2.97 -13.68
C PHE A 232 2.52 2.76 -14.00
N LEU A 233 3.03 1.54 -13.87
CA LEU A 233 4.42 1.17 -14.19
C LEU A 233 4.81 1.49 -15.62
N TRP A 234 3.87 1.48 -16.56
CA TRP A 234 4.14 1.89 -17.94
C TRP A 234 4.72 3.29 -18.04
N PHE A 235 4.32 4.19 -17.12
CA PHE A 235 4.74 5.59 -17.09
C PHE A 235 5.76 5.87 -15.98
N ASN A 236 5.85 5.01 -14.96
CA ASN A 236 6.72 5.19 -13.81
C ASN A 236 7.99 4.36 -13.86
N SER A 237 8.18 3.47 -14.86
CA SER A 237 9.45 2.78 -15.06
C SER A 237 10.56 3.77 -15.42
N PHE A 238 11.80 3.45 -14.98
CA PHE A 238 12.94 4.34 -15.21
C PHE A 238 13.28 4.56 -16.70
N PRO A 239 13.44 5.81 -17.17
CA PRO A 239 13.19 7.06 -16.47
C PRO A 239 11.70 7.41 -16.39
N ALA A 240 11.20 7.79 -15.20
CA ALA A 240 9.76 7.99 -14.97
C ALA A 240 9.22 9.27 -15.63
N ASP A 241 8.05 9.15 -16.29
CA ASP A 241 7.27 10.28 -16.80
C ASP A 241 6.43 10.95 -15.70
N ILE A 242 6.11 10.21 -14.63
CA ILE A 242 5.29 10.65 -13.49
C ILE A 242 5.65 9.86 -12.23
N PHE A 243 5.63 10.53 -11.07
CA PHE A 243 5.76 9.91 -9.76
C PHE A 243 4.41 9.63 -9.13
N MET A 244 4.38 8.59 -8.28
CA MET A 244 3.18 8.16 -7.56
C MET A 244 2.70 9.23 -6.57
N GLY A 245 3.62 9.79 -5.82
CA GLY A 245 3.39 10.71 -4.72
C GLY A 245 2.87 10.03 -3.46
N ASP A 246 2.74 10.83 -2.40
CA ASP A 246 2.16 10.36 -1.13
C ASP A 246 0.69 9.94 -1.30
N THR A 247 0.00 10.52 -2.29
CA THR A 247 -1.36 10.15 -2.70
C THR A 247 -1.50 8.66 -2.99
N GLY A 248 -0.58 8.10 -3.78
CA GLY A 248 -0.62 6.69 -4.16
C GLY A 248 0.01 5.80 -3.10
N SER A 249 1.22 6.12 -2.66
CA SER A 249 2.00 5.24 -1.78
C SER A 249 1.35 5.02 -0.40
N LEU A 250 0.76 6.07 0.21
CA LEU A 250 0.02 5.92 1.47
C LEU A 250 -1.27 5.10 1.27
N ALA A 251 -2.01 5.36 0.19
CA ALA A 251 -3.24 4.63 -0.13
C ALA A 251 -2.98 3.14 -0.37
N LEU A 252 -1.93 2.80 -1.11
CA LEU A 252 -1.56 1.39 -1.38
C LEU A 252 -1.17 0.65 -0.10
N GLY A 253 -0.44 1.32 0.79
CA GLY A 253 -0.07 0.74 2.09
C GLY A 253 -1.29 0.54 3.00
N MET A 254 -2.22 1.50 3.04
CA MET A 254 -3.49 1.37 3.76
C MET A 254 -4.32 0.20 3.23
N ALA A 255 -4.48 0.12 1.91
CA ALA A 255 -5.21 -0.96 1.26
C ALA A 255 -4.63 -2.35 1.59
N LEU A 256 -3.30 -2.47 1.61
CA LEU A 256 -2.61 -3.71 1.98
C LEU A 256 -2.93 -4.12 3.43
N GLY A 257 -2.85 -3.18 4.36
CA GLY A 257 -3.20 -3.43 5.76
C GLY A 257 -4.68 -3.80 5.94
N CYS A 258 -5.60 -3.09 5.29
CA CYS A 258 -7.04 -3.38 5.34
C CYS A 258 -7.36 -4.79 4.82
N LEU A 259 -6.75 -5.19 3.70
CA LEU A 259 -6.90 -6.54 3.15
C LEU A 259 -6.39 -7.60 4.14
N ALA A 260 -5.25 -7.35 4.80
CA ALA A 260 -4.70 -8.28 5.79
C ALA A 260 -5.63 -8.47 7.00
N VAL A 261 -6.29 -7.40 7.47
CA VAL A 261 -7.29 -7.47 8.55
C VAL A 261 -8.50 -8.29 8.13
N PHE A 262 -9.04 -8.06 6.94
CA PHE A 262 -10.22 -8.78 6.45
C PHE A 262 -9.93 -10.26 6.21
N THR A 263 -8.79 -10.59 5.64
CA THR A 263 -8.40 -11.97 5.35
C THR A 263 -7.77 -12.69 6.55
N LYS A 264 -7.71 -12.07 7.73
CA LYS A 264 -7.06 -12.60 8.94
C LYS A 264 -5.61 -13.06 8.68
N SER A 265 -4.91 -12.31 7.85
CA SER A 265 -3.52 -12.60 7.46
C SER A 265 -2.54 -11.55 7.98
N GLU A 266 -2.82 -10.95 9.13
CA GLU A 266 -2.10 -9.79 9.69
C GLU A 266 -0.61 -10.09 9.96
N PHE A 267 -0.25 -11.31 10.40
CA PHE A 267 1.16 -11.71 10.52
C PHE A 267 1.76 -12.16 9.20
N ILE A 268 0.95 -12.80 8.36
CA ILE A 268 1.40 -13.30 7.06
C ILE A 268 1.73 -12.13 6.12
N VAL A 269 0.99 -11.02 6.20
CA VAL A 269 1.26 -9.83 5.40
C VAL A 269 2.63 -9.21 5.72
N LEU A 270 3.15 -9.39 6.95
CA LEU A 270 4.51 -8.96 7.29
C LEU A 270 5.58 -9.76 6.53
N VAL A 271 5.29 -11.00 6.16
CA VAL A 271 6.16 -11.83 5.31
C VAL A 271 5.94 -11.48 3.84
N ILE A 272 4.69 -11.43 3.37
CA ILE A 272 4.32 -11.08 1.99
C ILE A 272 4.87 -9.70 1.61
N GLY A 273 4.67 -8.71 2.48
CA GLY A 273 5.18 -7.34 2.37
C GLY A 273 6.55 -7.14 3.04
N GLY A 274 7.32 -8.22 3.25
CA GLY A 274 8.56 -8.18 4.02
C GLY A 274 9.61 -7.21 3.48
N LEU A 275 9.57 -6.89 2.19
CA LEU A 275 10.41 -5.85 1.62
C LEU A 275 10.04 -4.47 2.19
N PHE A 276 8.77 -4.11 2.27
CA PHE A 276 8.31 -2.86 2.87
C PHE A 276 8.70 -2.77 4.34
N VAL A 277 8.55 -3.90 5.07
CA VAL A 277 8.96 -4.01 6.47
C VAL A 277 10.46 -3.77 6.61
N ALA A 278 11.29 -4.38 5.75
CA ALA A 278 12.75 -4.21 5.77
C ALA A 278 13.16 -2.76 5.47
N GLU A 279 12.51 -2.11 4.49
CA GLU A 279 12.72 -0.69 4.18
C GLU A 279 12.42 0.20 5.39
N ALA A 280 11.26 0.03 6.00
CA ALA A 280 10.85 0.82 7.17
C ALA A 280 11.78 0.56 8.39
N LEU A 281 12.08 -0.72 8.67
CA LEU A 281 12.98 -1.09 9.77
C LEU A 281 14.38 -0.52 9.57
N SER A 282 14.89 -0.48 8.34
CA SER A 282 16.21 0.11 8.05
C SER A 282 16.27 1.58 8.46
N VAL A 283 15.20 2.33 8.21
CA VAL A 283 15.10 3.75 8.64
C VAL A 283 15.03 3.86 10.15
N MET A 284 14.17 3.05 10.80
CA MET A 284 14.01 3.07 12.26
C MET A 284 15.34 2.73 12.96
N ILE A 285 16.02 1.67 12.53
CA ILE A 285 17.31 1.22 13.07
C ILE A 285 18.37 2.32 12.85
N GLN A 286 18.45 2.87 11.63
CA GLN A 286 19.40 3.94 11.31
C GLN A 286 19.21 5.15 12.22
N VAL A 287 17.96 5.65 12.37
CA VAL A 287 17.65 6.83 13.18
C VAL A 287 17.96 6.57 14.66
N PHE A 288 17.54 5.41 15.18
CA PHE A 288 17.79 5.05 16.59
C PHE A 288 19.29 4.95 16.90
N TYR A 289 20.03 4.23 16.05
CA TYR A 289 21.46 4.05 16.24
C TYR A 289 22.24 5.37 16.08
N TYR A 290 21.88 6.18 15.07
CA TYR A 290 22.52 7.48 14.85
C TYR A 290 22.28 8.46 16.01
N LYS A 291 21.08 8.48 16.58
CA LYS A 291 20.79 9.32 17.77
C LYS A 291 21.69 8.97 18.94
N LYS A 292 21.97 7.67 19.15
CA LYS A 292 22.81 7.20 20.27
C LYS A 292 24.31 7.33 20.02
N THR A 293 24.77 6.99 18.81
CA THR A 293 26.19 6.79 18.53
C THR A 293 26.81 7.84 17.62
N LYS A 294 25.97 8.65 16.93
CA LYS A 294 26.34 9.56 15.85
C LYS A 294 27.04 8.87 14.67
N LYS A 295 26.93 7.52 14.59
CA LYS A 295 27.46 6.70 13.49
C LYS A 295 26.31 6.14 12.68
N ARG A 296 26.55 5.84 11.39
CA ARG A 296 25.58 5.19 10.52
C ARG A 296 25.82 3.68 10.49
N ILE A 297 24.75 2.88 10.50
CA ILE A 297 24.78 1.43 10.22
C ILE A 297 24.75 1.22 8.70
N PHE A 298 23.77 1.82 8.04
CA PHE A 298 23.66 1.81 6.58
C PHE A 298 24.32 3.05 5.99
N LEU A 299 24.86 2.95 4.79
CA LEU A 299 25.42 4.11 4.08
C LEU A 299 24.36 5.22 3.93
N MET A 300 23.14 4.80 3.62
CA MET A 300 21.93 5.63 3.62
C MET A 300 20.72 4.72 3.93
N ALA A 301 19.66 5.24 4.49
CA ALA A 301 18.37 4.55 4.67
C ALA A 301 17.29 5.38 3.97
N PRO A 302 16.26 4.73 3.39
CA PRO A 302 15.95 3.29 3.36
C PRO A 302 16.98 2.41 2.60
N LEU A 303 16.78 1.07 2.59
CA LEU A 303 17.75 0.10 2.05
C LEU A 303 18.06 0.30 0.56
N HIS A 304 17.10 0.69 -0.26
CA HIS A 304 17.32 0.94 -1.69
C HIS A 304 18.45 1.98 -1.87
N HIS A 305 18.48 3.08 -1.12
CA HIS A 305 19.55 4.07 -1.16
C HIS A 305 20.90 3.52 -0.66
N HIS A 306 20.90 2.56 0.27
CA HIS A 306 22.14 1.90 0.67
C HIS A 306 22.81 1.19 -0.51
N PHE A 307 22.02 0.49 -1.34
CA PHE A 307 22.54 -0.21 -2.50
C PHE A 307 22.95 0.74 -3.65
N GLU A 308 22.24 1.86 -3.84
CA GLU A 308 22.68 2.92 -4.75
C GLU A 308 24.04 3.48 -4.33
N LYS A 309 24.23 3.79 -3.03
CA LYS A 309 25.51 4.24 -2.47
C LYS A 309 26.62 3.19 -2.56
N LYS A 310 26.28 1.91 -2.71
CA LYS A 310 27.22 0.82 -3.05
C LYS A 310 27.53 0.73 -4.53
N GLY A 311 27.00 1.60 -5.38
CA GLY A 311 27.26 1.66 -6.82
C GLY A 311 26.35 0.76 -7.68
N TRP A 312 25.21 0.31 -7.17
CA TRP A 312 24.21 -0.35 -8.01
C TRP A 312 23.44 0.71 -8.79
N SER A 313 23.16 0.44 -10.09
CA SER A 313 22.25 1.29 -10.84
C SER A 313 20.83 1.19 -10.30
N GLU A 314 20.04 2.24 -10.46
CA GLU A 314 18.64 2.30 -10.02
C GLU A 314 17.83 1.10 -10.53
N THR A 315 17.90 0.82 -11.83
CA THR A 315 17.21 -0.33 -12.45
C THR A 315 17.65 -1.68 -11.84
N LYS A 316 18.92 -1.82 -11.48
CA LYS A 316 19.43 -3.04 -10.84
C LYS A 316 18.88 -3.20 -9.41
N VAL A 317 18.75 -2.12 -8.66
CA VAL A 317 18.11 -2.13 -7.34
C VAL A 317 16.66 -2.55 -7.50
N VAL A 318 15.89 -1.86 -8.34
CA VAL A 318 14.46 -2.09 -8.56
C VAL A 318 14.17 -3.54 -8.94
N VAL A 319 14.84 -4.08 -9.97
CA VAL A 319 14.61 -5.45 -10.43
C VAL A 319 14.94 -6.48 -9.34
N ARG A 320 16.05 -6.30 -8.62
CA ARG A 320 16.42 -7.21 -7.52
C ARG A 320 15.44 -7.15 -6.36
N PHE A 321 14.93 -5.96 -6.05
CA PHE A 321 13.92 -5.78 -5.01
C PHE A 321 12.58 -6.40 -5.41
N TRP A 322 12.18 -6.32 -6.69
CA TRP A 322 11.02 -7.07 -7.19
C TRP A 322 11.19 -8.58 -7.04
N ILE A 323 12.38 -9.12 -7.35
CA ILE A 323 12.68 -10.55 -7.16
C ILE A 323 12.57 -10.93 -5.68
N VAL A 324 13.16 -10.14 -4.78
CA VAL A 324 13.08 -10.39 -3.33
C VAL A 324 11.63 -10.29 -2.85
N SER A 325 10.87 -9.27 -3.30
CA SER A 325 9.45 -9.13 -2.99
C SER A 325 8.65 -10.34 -3.47
N GLY A 326 8.92 -10.82 -4.70
CA GLY A 326 8.28 -12.02 -5.24
C GLY A 326 8.58 -13.29 -4.43
N MET A 327 9.82 -13.46 -3.99
CA MET A 327 10.20 -14.59 -3.12
C MET A 327 9.49 -14.52 -1.77
N LEU A 328 9.47 -13.34 -1.13
CA LEU A 328 8.79 -13.13 0.15
C LEU A 328 7.27 -13.32 0.02
N ALA A 329 6.67 -12.80 -1.03
CA ALA A 329 5.25 -12.95 -1.31
C ALA A 329 4.88 -14.43 -1.54
N ALA A 330 5.67 -15.17 -2.31
CA ALA A 330 5.50 -16.61 -2.51
C ALA A 330 5.66 -17.39 -1.19
N CYS A 331 6.69 -17.09 -0.39
CA CYS A 331 6.86 -17.69 0.94
C CYS A 331 5.66 -17.41 1.85
N GLY A 332 5.15 -16.17 1.88
CA GLY A 332 3.99 -15.80 2.67
C GLY A 332 2.71 -16.53 2.20
N PHE A 333 2.54 -16.71 0.89
CA PHE A 333 1.42 -17.49 0.36
C PHE A 333 1.50 -18.96 0.75
N VAL A 334 2.69 -19.58 0.66
CA VAL A 334 2.90 -20.96 1.11
C VAL A 334 2.62 -21.10 2.60
N LEU A 335 3.05 -20.12 3.41
CA LEU A 335 2.79 -20.07 4.84
C LEU A 335 1.29 -20.00 5.12
N TYR A 336 0.57 -19.09 4.45
CA TYR A 336 -0.88 -18.99 4.56
C TYR A 336 -1.59 -20.30 4.17
N PHE A 337 -1.19 -20.88 3.05
CA PHE A 337 -1.78 -22.13 2.58
C PHE A 337 -1.55 -23.28 3.55
N ALA A 338 -0.35 -23.38 4.13
CA ALA A 338 0.02 -24.45 5.07
C ALA A 338 -0.76 -24.32 6.41
N THR A 339 -1.05 -23.10 6.88
CA THR A 339 -1.89 -22.90 8.08
C THR A 339 -3.33 -23.29 7.84
N THR A 340 -3.89 -23.00 6.67
CA THR A 340 -5.29 -23.34 6.33
C THR A 340 -5.51 -24.83 6.01
N LEU A 341 -4.45 -25.62 5.76
CA LEU A 341 -4.56 -27.08 5.61
C LEU A 341 -4.54 -27.84 6.94
N GLY A 342 -3.97 -27.21 7.98
CA GLY A 342 -3.85 -27.80 9.31
C GLY A 342 -5.00 -27.45 10.26
N ALA A 343 -5.92 -26.56 9.84
CA ALA A 343 -7.13 -26.17 10.54
C ALA A 343 -8.34 -26.95 9.97
#